data_e622f5a94eada73b2ce45cbea65a8e80
#
_entry.id   e622f5a94eada73b2ce45cbea65a8e80
#
_cell.length_a   1.000
_cell.length_b   1.000
_cell.length_c   1.000
_cell.angle_alpha   90.00
_cell.angle_beta   90.00
_cell.angle_gamma   90.00
#
_symmetry.space_group_name_H-M   'P 1'
#
loop_
_entity.id
_entity.type
_entity.pdbx_description
1 polymer ?
#
loop_
_entity_poly.entity_id
_entity_poly.type
_entity_poly.pdbx_seq_one_letter_code
_entity_poly.pdbx_strand_id
1 'polypeptide(L)'
;MSTTFFPGAQHLSTPPDTVLLSSDNVFFYVHSHLLLAASDNGFRGRVPTSSKVENPVISIPENSAVLNILLHTVYDMSCAHYSPTFPSLITSVNRLPVYGIHPKVHIAPSTPLFSLLLSHAPLFPLELYALAASHDLYDLAVSTSSHLLSFPLATLTDEMAERIGPVYLKRLFFLHFGRSDALKRVLLPPPNPHAPTVFCDFTEQKKLTRAWALASAYLAWDARPGQPQGLLSFMTNLLTSVL
;
A
#
# COMPACT_ATOMS: atom_id res chain seq x y z
N MET A 1 -21.31 -8.70 -21.31
CA MET A 1 -22.15 -8.27 -20.17
C MET A 1 -21.40 -8.60 -18.90
N SER A 2 -21.44 -7.71 -17.91
CA SER A 2 -20.84 -7.95 -16.61
C SER A 2 -21.51 -9.11 -15.87
N THR A 3 -20.73 -9.89 -15.11
CA THR A 3 -21.24 -10.99 -14.29
C THR A 3 -21.78 -10.52 -12.94
N THR A 4 -21.40 -9.34 -12.46
CA THR A 4 -21.94 -8.73 -11.25
C THR A 4 -23.08 -7.77 -11.59
N PHE A 5 -22.89 -6.88 -12.56
CA PHE A 5 -23.80 -5.83 -12.92
C PHE A 5 -24.61 -6.22 -14.17
N PHE A 6 -25.60 -7.10 -14.01
CA PHE A 6 -26.49 -7.59 -15.06
C PHE A 6 -27.95 -7.24 -14.75
N PRO A 7 -28.90 -7.33 -15.70
CA PRO A 7 -30.29 -6.87 -15.50
C PRO A 7 -31.02 -7.48 -14.31
N GLY A 8 -30.70 -8.72 -13.97
CA GLY A 8 -31.32 -9.46 -12.84
C GLY A 8 -30.51 -9.42 -11.55
N ALA A 9 -29.46 -8.58 -11.46
CA ALA A 9 -28.65 -8.48 -10.26
C ALA A 9 -29.45 -7.83 -9.12
N GLN A 10 -29.53 -8.51 -7.97
CA GLN A 10 -30.28 -8.07 -6.80
C GLN A 10 -29.34 -7.36 -5.79
N HIS A 11 -28.61 -6.33 -6.21
CA HIS A 11 -27.79 -5.53 -5.32
C HIS A 11 -28.63 -4.57 -4.47
N LEU A 12 -29.76 -4.15 -4.99
CA LEU A 12 -30.76 -3.31 -4.33
C LEU A 12 -32.16 -3.87 -4.54
N SER A 13 -33.13 -3.35 -3.79
CA SER A 13 -34.55 -3.67 -3.95
C SER A 13 -35.17 -3.10 -5.24
N THR A 14 -34.50 -2.10 -5.84
CA THR A 14 -34.92 -1.47 -7.09
C THR A 14 -34.15 -2.07 -8.28
N PRO A 15 -34.78 -2.21 -9.47
CA PRO A 15 -34.07 -2.64 -10.66
C PRO A 15 -33.10 -1.57 -11.15
N PRO A 16 -32.02 -1.96 -11.87
CA PRO A 16 -31.12 -0.98 -12.49
C PRO A 16 -31.85 -0.17 -13.56
N ASP A 17 -31.54 1.13 -13.63
CA ASP A 17 -32.17 2.15 -14.47
C ASP A 17 -31.24 2.74 -15.53
N THR A 18 -29.99 2.32 -15.55
CA THR A 18 -28.96 2.87 -16.42
C THR A 18 -28.01 1.77 -16.88
N VAL A 19 -27.56 1.86 -18.13
CA VAL A 19 -26.59 0.90 -18.71
C VAL A 19 -25.31 1.66 -19.07
N LEU A 20 -24.18 1.22 -18.50
CA LEU A 20 -22.87 1.69 -18.91
C LEU A 20 -22.25 0.72 -19.88
N LEU A 21 -21.64 1.25 -20.96
CA LEU A 21 -20.91 0.49 -21.96
C LEU A 21 -19.43 0.85 -21.88
N SER A 22 -18.59 -0.14 -21.54
CA SER A 22 -17.13 0.03 -21.49
C SER A 22 -16.53 0.12 -22.89
N SER A 23 -15.27 0.57 -23.00
CA SER A 23 -14.54 0.69 -24.27
C SER A 23 -14.31 -0.64 -24.99
N ASP A 24 -14.32 -1.74 -24.25
CA ASP A 24 -14.20 -3.12 -24.73
C ASP A 24 -15.57 -3.82 -24.86
N ASN A 25 -16.64 -3.03 -25.02
CA ASN A 25 -18.01 -3.48 -25.32
C ASN A 25 -18.66 -4.39 -24.26
N VAL A 26 -18.35 -4.18 -22.98
CA VAL A 26 -19.04 -4.86 -21.87
C VAL A 26 -20.12 -3.96 -21.29
N PHE A 27 -21.35 -4.49 -21.18
CA PHE A 27 -22.48 -3.80 -20.58
C PHE A 27 -22.53 -4.02 -19.07
N PHE A 28 -22.79 -2.92 -18.33
CA PHE A 28 -22.98 -2.89 -16.87
C PHE A 28 -24.32 -2.23 -16.57
N TYR A 29 -25.21 -2.96 -15.93
CA TYR A 29 -26.53 -2.47 -15.51
C TYR A 29 -26.41 -1.93 -14.09
N VAL A 30 -26.66 -0.64 -13.91
CA VAL A 30 -26.37 0.11 -12.68
C VAL A 30 -27.54 1.01 -12.28
N HIS A 31 -27.44 1.54 -11.07
CA HIS A 31 -28.44 2.46 -10.53
C HIS A 31 -27.89 3.89 -10.59
N SER A 32 -28.55 4.76 -11.37
CA SER A 32 -28.13 6.15 -11.57
C SER A 32 -28.00 6.91 -10.26
N HIS A 33 -28.92 6.69 -9.31
CA HIS A 33 -28.91 7.38 -8.03
C HIS A 33 -27.67 7.07 -7.19
N LEU A 34 -27.11 5.84 -7.24
CA LEU A 34 -25.86 5.51 -6.55
C LEU A 34 -24.65 6.18 -7.20
N LEU A 35 -24.60 6.20 -8.53
CA LEU A 35 -23.54 6.91 -9.25
C LEU A 35 -23.55 8.41 -8.94
N LEU A 36 -24.74 9.01 -8.92
CA LEU A 36 -24.91 10.43 -8.59
C LEU A 36 -24.64 10.74 -7.12
N ALA A 37 -25.00 9.85 -6.20
CA ALA A 37 -24.71 10.02 -4.79
C ALA A 37 -23.20 9.91 -4.45
N ALA A 38 -22.46 9.07 -5.18
CA ALA A 38 -21.03 8.89 -4.98
C ALA A 38 -20.18 9.95 -5.71
N SER A 39 -20.77 10.67 -6.68
CA SER A 39 -20.08 11.56 -7.62
C SER A 39 -20.53 13.01 -7.47
N ASP A 40 -19.60 13.92 -7.23
CA ASP A 40 -19.86 15.35 -7.14
C ASP A 40 -19.98 16.03 -8.52
N ASN A 41 -19.56 15.36 -9.60
CA ASN A 41 -19.59 15.89 -10.97
C ASN A 41 -20.55 15.15 -11.92
N GLY A 42 -21.54 14.42 -11.36
CA GLY A 42 -22.52 13.67 -12.15
C GLY A 42 -21.88 12.54 -12.98
N PHE A 43 -20.91 11.84 -12.41
CA PHE A 43 -20.14 10.80 -13.08
C PHE A 43 -19.50 11.32 -14.37
N ARG A 44 -18.74 12.42 -14.26
CA ARG A 44 -18.17 13.20 -15.35
C ARG A 44 -19.24 13.80 -16.29
N GLY A 45 -20.38 14.22 -15.73
CA GLY A 45 -21.49 14.77 -16.49
C GLY A 45 -22.17 13.80 -17.46
N ARG A 46 -21.94 12.49 -17.31
CA ARG A 46 -22.48 11.48 -18.22
C ARG A 46 -23.79 10.88 -17.77
N VAL A 47 -24.04 10.83 -16.46
CA VAL A 47 -25.30 10.33 -15.90
C VAL A 47 -26.29 11.48 -15.83
N PRO A 48 -27.40 11.43 -16.58
CA PRO A 48 -28.41 12.50 -16.55
C PRO A 48 -29.15 12.46 -15.21
N THR A 49 -29.36 13.64 -14.63
CA THR A 49 -30.15 13.82 -13.39
C THR A 49 -31.65 13.54 -13.61
N SER A 50 -32.12 13.63 -14.83
CA SER A 50 -33.51 13.39 -15.22
C SER A 50 -33.48 12.82 -16.63
N SER A 51 -33.70 11.52 -16.78
CA SER A 51 -33.82 10.88 -18.10
C SER A 51 -35.29 10.61 -18.40
N LYS A 52 -35.72 10.99 -19.62
CA LYS A 52 -37.01 10.60 -20.21
C LYS A 52 -36.91 9.24 -20.90
N VAL A 53 -35.70 8.69 -21.02
CA VAL A 53 -35.42 7.41 -21.70
C VAL A 53 -35.25 6.34 -20.65
N GLU A 54 -36.00 5.27 -20.75
CA GLU A 54 -35.79 4.09 -19.92
C GLU A 54 -34.47 3.40 -20.30
N ASN A 55 -33.64 3.11 -19.30
CA ASN A 55 -32.34 2.45 -19.44
C ASN A 55 -31.40 3.10 -20.47
N PRO A 56 -31.01 4.37 -20.31
CA PRO A 56 -30.09 5.02 -21.25
C PRO A 56 -28.76 4.27 -21.27
N VAL A 57 -28.22 4.04 -22.47
CA VAL A 57 -26.88 3.44 -22.67
C VAL A 57 -25.86 4.57 -22.73
N ILE A 58 -24.92 4.56 -21.80
CA ILE A 58 -23.88 5.58 -21.66
C ILE A 58 -22.51 4.95 -21.93
N SER A 59 -21.82 5.43 -22.97
CA SER A 59 -20.46 4.97 -23.27
C SER A 59 -19.44 5.55 -22.31
N ILE A 60 -18.61 4.68 -21.73
CA ILE A 60 -17.53 5.03 -20.80
C ILE A 60 -16.19 4.67 -21.48
N PRO A 61 -15.19 5.56 -21.45
CA PRO A 61 -13.91 5.33 -22.13
C PRO A 61 -13.02 4.29 -21.44
N GLU A 62 -13.34 3.91 -20.22
CA GLU A 62 -12.58 2.91 -19.44
C GLU A 62 -12.90 1.50 -19.94
N ASN A 63 -11.92 0.59 -19.86
CA ASN A 63 -12.15 -0.83 -20.14
C ASN A 63 -12.98 -1.48 -19.02
N SER A 64 -13.50 -2.67 -19.28
CA SER A 64 -14.37 -3.39 -18.35
C SER A 64 -13.69 -3.70 -17.00
N ALA A 65 -12.38 -3.98 -16.99
CA ALA A 65 -11.64 -4.26 -15.75
C ALA A 65 -11.61 -3.04 -14.82
N VAL A 66 -11.29 -1.86 -15.36
CA VAL A 66 -11.26 -0.60 -14.60
C VAL A 66 -12.67 -0.19 -14.19
N LEU A 67 -13.63 -0.25 -15.11
CA LEU A 67 -15.03 0.10 -14.84
C LEU A 67 -15.64 -0.82 -13.76
N ASN A 68 -15.32 -2.11 -13.79
CA ASN A 68 -15.76 -3.06 -12.78
C ASN A 68 -15.28 -2.66 -11.37
N ILE A 69 -14.00 -2.28 -11.23
CA ILE A 69 -13.44 -1.82 -9.94
C ILE A 69 -14.13 -0.53 -9.48
N LEU A 70 -14.30 0.45 -10.38
CA LEU A 70 -14.99 1.71 -10.07
C LEU A 70 -16.41 1.47 -9.56
N LEU A 71 -17.17 0.59 -10.22
CA LEU A 71 -18.54 0.28 -9.82
C LEU A 71 -18.58 -0.48 -8.48
N HIS A 72 -17.71 -1.48 -8.28
CA HIS A 72 -17.64 -2.15 -6.99
C HIS A 72 -17.32 -1.17 -5.86
N THR A 73 -16.47 -0.16 -6.13
CA THR A 73 -16.15 0.90 -5.17
C THR A 73 -17.36 1.76 -4.82
N VAL A 74 -18.15 2.16 -5.82
CA VAL A 74 -19.39 2.95 -5.60
C VAL A 74 -20.44 2.16 -4.82
N TYR A 75 -20.53 0.85 -5.07
CA TYR A 75 -21.48 -0.05 -4.38
C TYR A 75 -20.96 -0.57 -3.03
N ASP A 76 -19.77 -0.14 -2.61
CA ASP A 76 -19.08 -0.66 -1.42
C ASP A 76 -18.96 -2.19 -1.39
N MET A 77 -18.70 -2.78 -2.56
CA MET A 77 -18.60 -4.21 -2.77
C MET A 77 -17.15 -4.63 -3.03
N SER A 78 -16.79 -5.84 -2.60
CA SER A 78 -15.47 -6.39 -2.91
C SER A 78 -15.41 -6.90 -4.36
N CYS A 79 -14.36 -6.51 -5.09
CA CYS A 79 -14.02 -7.06 -6.40
C CYS A 79 -12.85 -8.08 -6.33
N ALA A 80 -12.45 -8.52 -5.13
CA ALA A 80 -11.30 -9.42 -4.95
C ALA A 80 -11.45 -10.76 -5.69
N HIS A 81 -12.67 -11.26 -5.83
CA HIS A 81 -12.96 -12.51 -6.54
C HIS A 81 -12.66 -12.46 -8.05
N TYR A 82 -12.56 -11.26 -8.63
CA TYR A 82 -12.11 -11.07 -10.01
C TYR A 82 -10.58 -11.05 -10.15
N SER A 83 -9.84 -11.11 -9.04
CA SER A 83 -8.37 -11.04 -9.01
C SER A 83 -7.81 -9.91 -9.89
N PRO A 84 -8.25 -8.65 -9.68
CA PRO A 84 -7.83 -7.54 -10.53
C PRO A 84 -6.32 -7.36 -10.44
N THR A 85 -5.68 -7.06 -11.57
CA THR A 85 -4.24 -6.81 -11.61
C THR A 85 -3.91 -5.50 -10.89
N PHE A 86 -2.73 -5.41 -10.31
CA PHE A 86 -2.29 -4.20 -9.61
C PHE A 86 -2.30 -2.94 -10.51
N PRO A 87 -1.86 -3.00 -11.80
CA PRO A 87 -2.02 -1.86 -12.71
C PRO A 87 -3.47 -1.42 -12.92
N SER A 88 -4.42 -2.36 -12.98
CA SER A 88 -5.85 -2.03 -13.10
C SER A 88 -6.38 -1.34 -11.84
N LEU A 89 -5.91 -1.75 -10.65
CA LEU A 89 -6.23 -1.08 -9.39
C LEU A 89 -5.69 0.36 -9.35
N ILE A 90 -4.42 0.56 -9.70
CA ILE A 90 -3.82 1.90 -9.78
C ILE A 90 -4.61 2.79 -10.73
N THR A 91 -4.91 2.27 -11.92
CA THR A 91 -5.68 3.02 -12.93
C THR A 91 -7.05 3.39 -12.38
N SER A 92 -7.75 2.45 -11.75
CA SER A 92 -9.07 2.70 -11.18
C SER A 92 -9.06 3.75 -10.08
N VAL A 93 -8.10 3.68 -9.15
CA VAL A 93 -7.96 4.70 -8.08
C VAL A 93 -7.68 6.08 -8.67
N ASN A 94 -6.81 6.18 -9.68
CA ASN A 94 -6.52 7.45 -10.36
C ASN A 94 -7.74 7.98 -11.16
N ARG A 95 -8.68 7.11 -11.53
CA ARG A 95 -9.91 7.49 -12.23
C ARG A 95 -11.04 7.93 -11.29
N LEU A 96 -11.02 7.56 -10.01
CA LEU A 96 -12.05 7.98 -9.05
C LEU A 96 -12.29 9.51 -9.09
N PRO A 97 -11.24 10.37 -8.95
CA PRO A 97 -11.46 11.83 -8.98
C PRO A 97 -11.99 12.33 -10.34
N VAL A 98 -11.64 11.68 -11.45
CA VAL A 98 -12.14 12.06 -12.78
C VAL A 98 -13.66 11.89 -12.87
N TYR A 99 -14.19 10.88 -12.18
CA TYR A 99 -15.64 10.64 -12.07
C TYR A 99 -16.29 11.34 -10.89
N GLY A 100 -15.57 12.26 -10.22
CA GLY A 100 -16.07 13.01 -9.06
C GLY A 100 -16.25 12.16 -7.80
N ILE A 101 -15.57 11.01 -7.75
CA ILE A 101 -15.62 10.11 -6.60
C ILE A 101 -14.41 10.40 -5.72
N HIS A 102 -14.64 10.73 -4.45
CA HIS A 102 -13.57 11.07 -3.52
C HIS A 102 -12.81 9.84 -3.02
N PRO A 103 -11.51 9.64 -3.37
CA PRO A 103 -10.75 8.46 -2.95
C PRO A 103 -10.73 8.27 -1.43
N LYS A 104 -10.63 9.36 -0.64
CA LYS A 104 -10.57 9.29 0.83
C LYS A 104 -11.81 8.67 1.48
N VAL A 105 -12.96 8.78 0.84
CA VAL A 105 -14.21 8.21 1.35
C VAL A 105 -14.27 6.71 1.08
N HIS A 106 -13.84 6.30 -0.09
CA HIS A 106 -13.96 4.93 -0.57
C HIS A 106 -12.73 4.06 -0.31
N ILE A 107 -11.61 4.68 0.12
CA ILE A 107 -10.36 3.98 0.47
C ILE A 107 -10.03 4.31 1.93
N ALA A 108 -10.84 3.80 2.82
CA ALA A 108 -10.66 3.87 4.28
C ALA A 108 -10.43 2.47 4.86
N PRO A 109 -9.85 2.31 6.06
CA PRO A 109 -9.49 1.00 6.63
C PRO A 109 -10.62 -0.05 6.68
N SER A 110 -11.88 0.41 6.71
CA SER A 110 -13.07 -0.45 6.74
C SER A 110 -13.59 -0.86 5.36
N THR A 111 -13.08 -0.28 4.27
CA THR A 111 -13.64 -0.49 2.92
C THR A 111 -12.99 -1.69 2.21
N PRO A 112 -13.76 -2.38 1.32
CA PRO A 112 -13.24 -3.51 0.57
C PRO A 112 -12.06 -3.14 -0.34
N LEU A 113 -12.09 -1.95 -0.96
CA LEU A 113 -11.01 -1.50 -1.84
C LEU A 113 -9.71 -1.24 -1.07
N PHE A 114 -9.77 -0.70 0.16
CA PHE A 114 -8.59 -0.54 1.02
C PHE A 114 -7.92 -1.90 1.30
N SER A 115 -8.71 -2.88 1.72
CA SER A 115 -8.20 -4.23 2.03
C SER A 115 -7.58 -4.89 0.81
N LEU A 116 -8.20 -4.72 -0.37
CA LEU A 116 -7.68 -5.24 -1.62
C LEU A 116 -6.37 -4.56 -2.03
N LEU A 117 -6.27 -3.23 -1.93
CA LEU A 117 -5.03 -2.49 -2.19
C LEU A 117 -3.92 -2.93 -1.25
N LEU A 118 -4.22 -3.04 0.05
CA LEU A 118 -3.25 -3.43 1.06
C LEU A 118 -2.72 -4.87 0.85
N SER A 119 -3.52 -5.78 0.29
CA SER A 119 -3.09 -7.14 -0.05
C SER A 119 -1.95 -7.16 -1.08
N HIS A 120 -1.78 -6.11 -1.87
CA HIS A 120 -0.68 -5.94 -2.83
C HIS A 120 0.57 -5.29 -2.22
N ALA A 121 0.52 -4.79 -0.98
CA ALA A 121 1.65 -4.11 -0.34
C ALA A 121 2.94 -4.95 -0.25
N PRO A 122 2.90 -6.27 -0.01
CA PRO A 122 4.14 -7.08 0.01
C PRO A 122 4.86 -7.16 -1.33
N LEU A 123 4.13 -7.07 -2.45
CA LEU A 123 4.68 -7.20 -3.81
C LEU A 123 5.04 -5.85 -4.43
N PHE A 124 4.25 -4.81 -4.16
CA PHE A 124 4.36 -3.49 -4.77
C PHE A 124 4.34 -2.36 -3.73
N PRO A 125 5.22 -2.42 -2.70
CA PRO A 125 5.14 -1.50 -1.58
C PRO A 125 5.39 -0.04 -1.96
N LEU A 126 6.35 0.22 -2.85
CA LEU A 126 6.70 1.59 -3.25
C LEU A 126 5.62 2.23 -4.12
N GLU A 127 5.14 1.48 -5.11
CA GLU A 127 4.09 1.93 -6.02
C GLU A 127 2.77 2.18 -5.28
N LEU A 128 2.43 1.31 -4.33
CA LEU A 128 1.23 1.48 -3.50
C LEU A 128 1.37 2.67 -2.55
N TYR A 129 2.57 2.88 -1.98
CA TYR A 129 2.85 4.05 -1.16
C TYR A 129 2.75 5.35 -1.97
N ALA A 130 3.28 5.37 -3.22
CA ALA A 130 3.18 6.49 -4.13
C ALA A 130 1.72 6.78 -4.53
N LEU A 131 0.92 5.73 -4.78
CA LEU A 131 -0.52 5.86 -5.03
C LEU A 131 -1.24 6.47 -3.82
N ALA A 132 -0.96 5.97 -2.63
CA ALA A 132 -1.53 6.49 -1.40
C ALA A 132 -1.14 7.97 -1.17
N ALA A 133 0.12 8.31 -1.45
CA ALA A 133 0.64 9.67 -1.33
C ALA A 133 -0.02 10.65 -2.31
N SER A 134 -0.17 10.25 -3.58
CA SER A 134 -0.76 11.11 -4.63
C SER A 134 -2.23 11.48 -4.38
N HIS A 135 -2.96 10.64 -3.65
CA HIS A 135 -4.36 10.86 -3.26
C HIS A 135 -4.53 11.26 -1.79
N ASP A 136 -3.42 11.49 -1.06
CA ASP A 136 -3.40 11.82 0.37
C ASP A 136 -4.20 10.81 1.23
N LEU A 137 -4.00 9.50 0.95
CA LEU A 137 -4.60 8.38 1.67
C LEU A 137 -3.67 7.96 2.81
N TYR A 138 -3.75 8.69 3.91
CA TYR A 138 -2.81 8.56 5.03
C TYR A 138 -2.78 7.15 5.62
N ASP A 139 -3.93 6.55 5.89
CA ASP A 139 -4.01 5.23 6.53
C ASP A 139 -3.44 4.12 5.64
N LEU A 140 -3.66 4.22 4.32
CA LEU A 140 -3.08 3.29 3.36
C LEU A 140 -1.56 3.44 3.28
N ALA A 141 -1.05 4.69 3.28
CA ALA A 141 0.39 4.96 3.29
C ALA A 141 1.05 4.43 4.57
N VAL A 142 0.44 4.63 5.74
CA VAL A 142 0.93 4.11 7.02
C VAL A 142 0.98 2.59 7.01
N SER A 143 -0.10 1.92 6.60
CA SER A 143 -0.16 0.46 6.55
C SER A 143 0.86 -0.12 5.57
N THR A 144 1.06 0.53 4.41
CA THR A 144 2.03 0.12 3.40
C THR A 144 3.48 0.37 3.84
N SER A 145 3.71 1.39 4.66
CA SER A 145 5.07 1.82 5.05
C SER A 145 5.88 0.74 5.78
N SER A 146 5.21 -0.19 6.46
CA SER A 146 5.86 -1.34 7.11
C SER A 146 6.63 -2.22 6.12
N HIS A 147 6.13 -2.35 4.89
CA HIS A 147 6.76 -3.11 3.81
C HIS A 147 7.92 -2.34 3.15
N LEU A 148 8.04 -1.04 3.41
CA LEU A 148 9.13 -0.20 2.89
C LEU A 148 10.37 -0.15 3.80
N LEU A 149 10.29 -0.73 5.00
CA LEU A 149 11.44 -0.77 5.92
C LEU A 149 12.67 -1.47 5.34
N SER A 150 12.49 -2.38 4.39
CA SER A 150 13.57 -3.06 3.66
C SER A 150 13.99 -2.35 2.36
N PHE A 151 13.27 -1.32 1.95
CA PHE A 151 13.55 -0.61 0.70
C PHE A 151 14.83 0.24 0.83
N PRO A 152 15.81 0.11 -0.09
CA PRO A 152 17.00 0.93 -0.07
C PRO A 152 16.71 2.32 -0.63
N LEU A 153 16.60 3.35 0.22
CA LEU A 153 16.26 4.73 -0.20
C LEU A 153 17.16 5.31 -1.29
N ALA A 154 18.42 4.84 -1.38
CA ALA A 154 19.36 5.29 -2.42
C ALA A 154 18.95 4.83 -3.85
N THR A 155 18.03 3.87 -3.97
CA THR A 155 17.51 3.40 -5.27
C THR A 155 16.19 4.09 -5.67
N LEU A 156 15.74 5.05 -4.88
CA LEU A 156 14.54 5.82 -5.21
C LEU A 156 14.83 6.71 -6.43
N THR A 157 14.03 6.54 -7.49
CA THR A 157 14.15 7.36 -8.70
C THR A 157 13.48 8.72 -8.52
N ASP A 158 13.93 9.73 -9.27
CA ASP A 158 13.36 11.08 -9.24
C ASP A 158 11.86 11.04 -9.63
N GLU A 159 11.50 10.25 -10.64
CA GLU A 159 10.09 10.07 -11.05
C GLU A 159 9.22 9.56 -9.88
N MET A 160 9.73 8.58 -9.14
CA MET A 160 8.99 8.04 -8.01
C MET A 160 8.92 9.04 -6.85
N ALA A 161 10.00 9.80 -6.61
CA ALA A 161 10.04 10.85 -5.61
C ALA A 161 9.03 11.97 -5.92
N GLU A 162 8.92 12.38 -7.19
CA GLU A 162 7.90 13.35 -7.63
C GLU A 162 6.47 12.83 -7.43
N ARG A 163 6.20 11.56 -7.76
CA ARG A 163 4.89 10.93 -7.55
C ARG A 163 4.50 10.84 -6.07
N ILE A 164 5.45 10.53 -5.19
CA ILE A 164 5.26 10.48 -3.73
C ILE A 164 5.01 11.89 -3.18
N GLY A 165 5.69 12.89 -3.74
CA GLY A 165 5.59 14.27 -3.29
C GLY A 165 6.28 14.55 -1.95
N PRO A 166 6.54 15.83 -1.63
CA PRO A 166 7.46 16.22 -0.57
C PRO A 166 7.00 15.80 0.84
N VAL A 167 5.70 15.80 1.10
CA VAL A 167 5.15 15.49 2.42
C VAL A 167 5.35 14.01 2.77
N TYR A 168 4.98 13.12 1.86
CA TYR A 168 5.09 11.67 2.05
C TYR A 168 6.52 11.19 1.89
N LEU A 169 7.31 11.84 1.02
CA LEU A 169 8.75 11.59 0.92
C LEU A 169 9.46 11.89 2.24
N LYS A 170 9.17 13.02 2.86
CA LYS A 170 9.67 13.35 4.22
C LYS A 170 9.29 12.27 5.23
N ARG A 171 8.02 11.80 5.24
CA ARG A 171 7.57 10.74 6.15
C ARG A 171 8.32 9.44 5.93
N LEU A 172 8.59 9.07 4.67
CA LEU A 172 9.37 7.87 4.32
C LEU A 172 10.81 7.97 4.84
N PHE A 173 11.48 9.12 4.67
CA PHE A 173 12.81 9.36 5.23
C PHE A 173 12.81 9.27 6.75
N PHE A 174 11.85 9.89 7.43
CA PHE A 174 11.75 9.81 8.89
C PHE A 174 11.49 8.39 9.40
N LEU A 175 10.72 7.58 8.66
CA LEU A 175 10.54 6.17 8.97
C LEU A 175 11.89 5.42 8.98
N HIS A 176 12.72 5.62 7.97
CA HIS A 176 14.03 4.99 7.85
C HIS A 176 15.03 5.50 8.90
N PHE A 177 15.03 6.81 9.18
CA PHE A 177 15.85 7.38 10.25
C PHE A 177 15.43 6.83 11.62
N GLY A 178 14.13 6.79 11.91
CA GLY A 178 13.60 6.24 13.15
C GLY A 178 13.95 4.76 13.34
N ARG A 179 13.90 3.97 12.25
CA ARG A 179 14.36 2.58 12.28
C ARG A 179 15.85 2.48 12.60
N SER A 180 16.68 3.28 11.95
CA SER A 180 18.14 3.29 12.21
C SER A 180 18.45 3.72 13.63
N ASP A 181 17.75 4.72 14.15
CA ASP A 181 17.91 5.19 15.54
C ASP A 181 17.44 4.13 16.55
N ALA A 182 16.29 3.51 16.32
CA ALA A 182 15.80 2.41 17.14
C ALA A 182 16.78 1.23 17.19
N LEU A 183 17.36 0.87 16.04
CA LEU A 183 18.38 -0.18 15.96
C LEU A 183 19.62 0.17 16.81
N LYS A 184 20.11 1.41 16.69
CA LYS A 184 21.25 1.88 17.49
C LYS A 184 20.96 1.82 19.00
N ARG A 185 19.76 2.21 19.42
CA ARG A 185 19.36 2.15 20.84
C ARG A 185 19.36 0.73 21.40
N VAL A 186 19.04 -0.27 20.58
CA VAL A 186 19.05 -1.68 20.98
C VAL A 186 20.45 -2.27 20.94
N LEU A 187 21.25 -1.92 19.95
CA LEU A 187 22.56 -2.54 19.70
C LEU A 187 23.69 -1.91 20.52
N LEU A 188 23.70 -0.59 20.70
CA LEU A 188 24.85 0.10 21.32
C LEU A 188 25.04 -0.21 22.81
N PRO A 189 24.00 -0.34 23.66
CA PRO A 189 24.20 -0.75 25.05
C PRO A 189 24.78 -2.16 25.09
N PRO A 190 25.97 -2.35 25.75
CA PRO A 190 26.49 -3.71 25.94
C PRO A 190 25.59 -4.48 26.91
N PRO A 191 25.57 -5.81 26.83
CA PRO A 191 24.89 -6.64 27.82
C PRO A 191 25.48 -6.37 29.22
N ASN A 192 24.61 -6.33 30.22
CA ASN A 192 25.05 -6.12 31.60
C ASN A 192 25.92 -7.31 32.03
N PRO A 193 27.11 -7.06 32.60
CA PRO A 193 27.96 -8.14 33.09
C PRO A 193 27.27 -8.79 34.31
N HIS A 194 27.38 -10.12 34.41
CA HIS A 194 26.99 -10.88 35.57
C HIS A 194 28.09 -10.85 36.67
N ALA A 195 27.79 -11.27 37.90
CA ALA A 195 28.81 -11.45 38.89
C ALA A 195 29.91 -12.44 38.43
N PRO A 196 31.19 -12.20 38.68
CA PRO A 196 32.27 -13.07 38.28
C PRO A 196 32.05 -14.51 38.76
N THR A 197 32.36 -15.46 37.88
CA THR A 197 32.32 -16.92 38.16
C THR A 197 33.71 -17.52 37.94
N VAL A 198 33.89 -18.77 38.34
CA VAL A 198 35.15 -19.49 38.11
C VAL A 198 35.49 -19.64 36.62
N PHE A 199 34.47 -19.64 35.75
CA PHE A 199 34.62 -19.79 34.31
C PHE A 199 34.47 -18.49 33.50
N CYS A 200 34.08 -17.39 34.16
CA CYS A 200 33.89 -16.10 33.50
C CYS A 200 34.26 -14.97 34.49
N ASP A 201 35.52 -14.59 34.47
CA ASP A 201 36.05 -13.48 35.28
C ASP A 201 35.87 -12.14 34.56
N PHE A 202 36.33 -11.05 35.19
CA PHE A 202 36.29 -9.72 34.63
C PHE A 202 37.04 -9.57 33.30
N THR A 203 38.06 -10.41 33.08
CA THR A 203 38.87 -10.37 31.86
C THR A 203 38.05 -10.94 30.68
N GLU A 204 37.37 -12.07 30.89
CA GLU A 204 36.50 -12.67 29.92
C GLU A 204 35.29 -11.76 29.60
N GLN A 205 34.71 -11.14 30.63
CA GLN A 205 33.60 -10.17 30.42
C GLN A 205 34.06 -8.94 29.62
N LYS A 206 35.30 -8.45 29.80
CA LYS A 206 35.87 -7.38 28.97
C LYS A 206 36.02 -7.80 27.51
N LYS A 207 36.44 -9.05 27.24
CA LYS A 207 36.53 -9.57 25.87
C LYS A 207 35.14 -9.58 25.22
N LEU A 208 34.12 -10.06 25.93
CA LEU A 208 32.75 -10.04 25.45
C LEU A 208 32.24 -8.62 25.15
N THR A 209 32.51 -7.67 26.03
CA THR A 209 32.12 -6.25 25.86
C THR A 209 32.80 -5.65 24.61
N ARG A 210 34.08 -5.97 24.36
CA ARG A 210 34.80 -5.52 23.17
C ARG A 210 34.23 -6.13 21.90
N ALA A 211 33.96 -7.45 21.90
CA ALA A 211 33.34 -8.16 20.78
C ALA A 211 31.95 -7.56 20.48
N TRP A 212 31.15 -7.32 21.51
CA TRP A 212 29.85 -6.65 21.38
C TRP A 212 29.98 -5.26 20.74
N ALA A 213 30.90 -4.42 21.21
CA ALA A 213 31.10 -3.08 20.69
C ALA A 213 31.48 -3.10 19.20
N LEU A 214 32.37 -4.03 18.78
CA LEU A 214 32.75 -4.18 17.37
C LEU A 214 31.57 -4.65 16.52
N ALA A 215 30.83 -5.67 16.98
CA ALA A 215 29.67 -6.20 16.29
C ALA A 215 28.56 -5.12 16.17
N SER A 216 28.28 -4.42 17.26
CA SER A 216 27.28 -3.35 17.30
C SER A 216 27.63 -2.18 16.39
N ALA A 217 28.92 -1.77 16.36
CA ALA A 217 29.38 -0.71 15.48
C ALA A 217 29.21 -1.11 13.99
N TYR A 218 29.61 -2.35 13.65
CA TYR A 218 29.44 -2.86 12.31
C TYR A 218 27.95 -2.92 11.89
N LEU A 219 27.10 -3.47 12.76
CA LEU A 219 25.68 -3.58 12.52
C LEU A 219 24.98 -2.21 12.41
N ALA A 220 25.38 -1.24 13.24
CA ALA A 220 24.83 0.10 13.19
C ALA A 220 25.25 0.87 11.93
N TRP A 221 26.43 0.52 11.36
CA TRP A 221 26.95 1.14 10.14
C TRP A 221 26.35 0.51 8.89
N ASP A 222 26.31 -0.82 8.80
CA ASP A 222 25.90 -1.59 7.60
C ASP A 222 24.52 -2.26 7.75
N ALA A 223 23.65 -1.69 8.60
CA ALA A 223 22.30 -2.21 8.83
C ALA A 223 21.41 -2.08 7.58
N ARG A 224 21.74 -2.82 6.53
CA ARG A 224 20.90 -2.97 5.34
C ARG A 224 19.81 -4.01 5.61
N PRO A 225 18.53 -3.67 5.41
CA PRO A 225 17.48 -4.66 5.49
C PRO A 225 17.66 -5.73 4.41
N GLY A 226 17.52 -7.00 4.77
CA GLY A 226 17.47 -8.11 3.81
C GLY A 226 18.78 -8.81 3.48
N GLN A 227 19.90 -8.55 4.16
CA GLN A 227 21.13 -9.35 4.05
C GLN A 227 21.51 -10.06 5.36
N PRO A 228 20.82 -11.16 5.74
CA PRO A 228 21.19 -11.93 6.94
C PRO A 228 22.51 -12.70 6.79
N GLN A 229 22.95 -13.00 5.54
CA GLN A 229 24.09 -13.88 5.28
C GLN A 229 25.46 -13.27 5.63
N GLY A 230 25.65 -11.97 5.39
CA GLY A 230 26.88 -11.29 5.78
C GLY A 230 27.06 -11.16 7.29
N LEU A 231 25.96 -11.04 8.00
CA LEU A 231 25.89 -10.90 9.44
C LEU A 231 26.30 -12.16 10.19
N LEU A 232 25.75 -13.31 9.79
CA LEU A 232 26.04 -14.61 10.38
C LEU A 232 27.52 -14.99 10.16
N SER A 233 28.06 -14.80 8.96
CA SER A 233 29.46 -15.05 8.63
C SER A 233 30.40 -14.14 9.41
N PHE A 234 30.08 -12.85 9.55
CA PHE A 234 30.88 -11.90 10.34
C PHE A 234 30.85 -12.25 11.82
N MET A 235 29.67 -12.53 12.39
CA MET A 235 29.52 -12.91 13.79
C MET A 235 30.25 -14.23 14.10
N THR A 236 30.18 -15.22 13.20
CA THR A 236 30.90 -16.49 13.36
C THR A 236 32.42 -16.26 13.36
N ASN A 237 32.94 -15.47 12.43
CA ASN A 237 34.37 -15.13 12.36
C ASN A 237 34.84 -14.31 13.55
N LEU A 238 34.01 -13.38 14.04
CA LEU A 238 34.35 -12.55 15.21
C LEU A 238 34.37 -13.38 16.52
N LEU A 239 33.40 -14.26 16.69
CA LEU A 239 33.35 -15.18 17.82
C LEU A 239 34.52 -16.16 17.82
N THR A 240 34.93 -16.68 16.67
CA THR A 240 36.07 -17.58 16.55
C THR A 240 37.43 -16.88 16.70
N SER A 241 37.50 -15.56 16.50
CA SER A 241 38.74 -14.78 16.67
C SER A 241 38.93 -14.24 18.08
N VAL A 242 37.88 -14.25 18.91
CA VAL A 242 37.87 -13.68 20.28
C VAL A 242 37.88 -14.80 21.33
N LEU A 243 37.53 -16.03 20.97
CA LEU A 243 37.69 -17.24 21.79
C LEU A 243 39.06 -17.84 21.57
#